data_6800bd5e92a7075bdd261cf61849ec96
#
_entry.id   6800bd5e92a7075bdd261cf61849ec96
#
_cell.length_a   1.000
_cell.length_b   1.000
_cell.length_c   1.000
_cell.angle_alpha   90.00
_cell.angle_beta   90.00
_cell.angle_gamma   90.00
#
_symmetry.space_group_name_H-M   'P 1'
#
loop_
_entity.id
_entity.type
_entity.pdbx_description
1 polymer ?
#
loop_
_entity_poly.entity_id
_entity_poly.type
_entity_poly.pdbx_seq_one_letter_code
_entity_poly.pdbx_strand_id
1 'polypeptide(L)'
;MTIDSSKKPLIEIKDLVKKFGSFTALDGVSLDVYPGEVHALLGDNGAGKSTLIKVLSGVHPPTSGKIFVEGQEVKFATPRQATDLGIGTVYQDLALNALTSVTRNFFLGREIKKGPGPFGIMQMREMNKITIEEMAKIGINISDPDQPVGTMSGGQRQTLAISRAIYFGAKILILDEPTSALK
;
A
#
# COMPACT_ATOMS: atom_id res chain seq x y z
N MET A 1 0.68 -14.39 20.98
CA MET A 1 1.90 -14.05 20.23
C MET A 1 2.63 -13.01 21.06
N THR A 2 3.77 -13.36 21.65
CA THR A 2 4.50 -12.46 22.57
C THR A 2 5.29 -11.46 21.70
N ILE A 3 5.02 -10.17 21.85
CA ILE A 3 5.79 -9.12 21.19
C ILE A 3 7.22 -9.18 21.74
N ASP A 4 8.18 -9.45 20.90
CA ASP A 4 9.60 -9.41 21.24
C ASP A 4 10.04 -7.93 21.32
N SER A 5 9.95 -7.38 22.51
CA SER A 5 10.30 -5.98 22.82
C SER A 5 11.78 -5.62 22.58
N SER A 6 12.62 -6.60 22.18
CA SER A 6 14.01 -6.36 21.77
C SER A 6 14.14 -5.83 20.33
N LYS A 7 13.09 -5.95 19.51
CA LYS A 7 13.08 -5.51 18.12
C LYS A 7 12.71 -4.03 18.04
N LYS A 8 13.39 -3.29 17.17
CA LYS A 8 13.00 -1.92 16.83
C LYS A 8 11.72 -1.93 16.00
N PRO A 9 10.78 -1.00 16.26
CA PRO A 9 9.58 -0.89 15.43
C PRO A 9 9.92 -0.52 13.99
N LEU A 10 9.15 -1.04 13.03
CA LEU A 10 9.20 -0.61 11.63
C LEU A 10 8.55 0.75 11.44
N ILE A 11 7.42 0.99 12.12
CA ILE A 11 6.79 2.31 12.24
C ILE A 11 6.66 2.62 13.73
N GLU A 12 7.04 3.85 14.10
CA GLU A 12 6.77 4.43 15.40
C GLU A 12 6.11 5.79 15.19
N ILE A 13 4.98 6.00 15.82
CA ILE A 13 4.20 7.24 15.78
C ILE A 13 4.17 7.82 17.19
N LYS A 14 4.50 9.10 17.34
CA LYS A 14 4.49 9.81 18.63
C LYS A 14 3.63 11.06 18.56
N ASP A 15 2.60 11.10 19.41
CA ASP A 15 1.72 12.26 19.65
C ASP A 15 1.21 12.90 18.35
N LEU A 16 0.79 12.04 17.40
CA LEU A 16 0.38 12.47 16.07
C LEU A 16 -0.95 13.21 16.13
N VAL A 17 -0.95 14.44 15.64
CA VAL A 17 -2.15 15.28 15.53
C VAL A 17 -2.41 15.61 14.08
N LYS A 18 -3.68 15.50 13.67
CA LYS A 18 -4.15 15.98 12.37
C LYS A 18 -5.40 16.81 12.52
N LYS A 19 -5.33 18.05 12.06
CA LYS A 19 -6.46 19.00 12.03
C LYS A 19 -6.82 19.35 10.59
N PHE A 20 -8.11 19.53 10.35
CA PHE A 20 -8.69 20.08 9.12
C PHE A 20 -9.52 21.31 9.50
N GLY A 21 -8.93 22.50 9.35
CA GLY A 21 -9.51 23.73 9.90
C GLY A 21 -9.68 23.63 11.42
N SER A 22 -10.90 23.79 11.91
CA SER A 22 -11.26 23.66 13.33
C SER A 22 -11.48 22.22 13.81
N PHE A 23 -11.62 21.25 12.87
CA PHE A 23 -11.89 19.85 13.20
C PHE A 23 -10.58 19.10 13.46
N THR A 24 -10.47 18.46 14.64
CA THR A 24 -9.34 17.58 14.98
C THR A 24 -9.71 16.14 14.66
N ALA A 25 -9.07 15.56 13.64
CA ALA A 25 -9.30 14.20 13.18
C ALA A 25 -8.41 13.16 13.87
N LEU A 26 -7.20 13.56 14.28
CA LEU A 26 -6.30 12.76 15.12
C LEU A 26 -5.82 13.67 16.26
N ASP A 27 -5.85 13.17 17.49
CA ASP A 27 -5.50 13.93 18.68
C ASP A 27 -4.53 13.12 19.56
N GLY A 28 -3.23 13.35 19.36
CA GLY A 28 -2.17 12.72 20.15
C GLY A 28 -2.03 11.20 19.94
N VAL A 29 -2.23 10.70 18.74
CA VAL A 29 -2.15 9.25 18.46
C VAL A 29 -0.69 8.78 18.52
N SER A 30 -0.43 7.75 19.34
CA SER A 30 0.86 7.07 19.43
C SER A 30 0.68 5.58 19.16
N LEU A 31 1.57 4.97 18.35
CA LEU A 31 1.46 3.60 17.88
C LEU A 31 2.82 3.09 17.41
N ASP A 32 3.13 1.84 17.76
CA ASP A 32 4.31 1.11 17.29
C ASP A 32 3.87 -0.13 16.50
N VAL A 33 4.50 -0.36 15.35
CA VAL A 33 4.30 -1.57 14.52
C VAL A 33 5.63 -2.26 14.33
N TYR A 34 5.69 -3.54 14.69
CA TYR A 34 6.91 -4.34 14.67
C TYR A 34 7.01 -5.26 13.46
N PRO A 35 8.23 -5.72 13.09
CA PRO A 35 8.42 -6.68 12.01
C PRO A 35 7.67 -7.99 12.25
N GLY A 36 6.90 -8.45 11.23
CA GLY A 36 6.13 -9.69 11.29
C GLY A 36 4.84 -9.60 12.12
N GLU A 37 4.45 -8.40 12.53
CA GLU A 37 3.20 -8.16 13.25
C GLU A 37 2.04 -7.91 12.27
N VAL A 38 0.86 -8.40 12.64
CA VAL A 38 -0.42 -8.01 12.04
C VAL A 38 -1.11 -7.09 13.04
N HIS A 39 -1.14 -5.81 12.74
CA HIS A 39 -1.74 -4.77 13.59
C HIS A 39 -3.12 -4.39 13.07
N ALA A 40 -4.17 -4.66 13.85
CA ALA A 40 -5.55 -4.32 13.49
C ALA A 40 -5.94 -2.94 14.05
N LEU A 41 -6.28 -2.01 13.14
CA LEU A 41 -6.79 -0.69 13.50
C LEU A 41 -8.33 -0.73 13.59
N LEU A 42 -8.86 -0.77 14.78
CA LEU A 42 -10.29 -0.87 15.07
C LEU A 42 -10.85 0.46 15.57
N GLY A 43 -12.13 0.69 15.38
CA GLY A 43 -12.85 1.89 15.86
C GLY A 43 -14.09 2.18 15.01
N ASP A 44 -14.97 3.01 15.53
CA ASP A 44 -16.21 3.43 14.86
C ASP A 44 -15.97 4.28 13.60
N ASN A 45 -17.03 4.49 12.82
CA ASN A 45 -16.98 5.43 11.70
C ASN A 45 -16.70 6.85 12.24
N GLY A 46 -15.72 7.53 11.63
CA GLY A 46 -15.29 8.84 12.10
C GLY A 46 -14.20 8.83 13.17
N ALA A 47 -13.76 7.66 13.67
CA ALA A 47 -12.69 7.55 14.69
C ALA A 47 -11.28 7.93 14.20
N GLY A 48 -11.14 8.43 12.96
CA GLY A 48 -9.85 8.87 12.43
C GLY A 48 -9.02 7.79 11.73
N LYS A 49 -9.50 6.53 11.60
CA LYS A 49 -8.76 5.42 10.97
C LYS A 49 -8.22 5.76 9.58
N SER A 50 -9.09 6.16 8.67
CA SER A 50 -8.68 6.52 7.29
C SER A 50 -7.82 7.79 7.26
N THR A 51 -7.95 8.68 8.24
CA THR A 51 -7.05 9.84 8.38
C THR A 51 -5.65 9.39 8.77
N LEU A 52 -5.51 8.46 9.72
CA LEU A 52 -4.22 7.89 10.10
C LEU A 52 -3.56 7.19 8.92
N ILE A 53 -4.31 6.35 8.18
CA ILE A 53 -3.84 5.70 6.95
C ILE A 53 -3.34 6.73 5.93
N LYS A 54 -4.11 7.81 5.69
CA LYS A 54 -3.71 8.87 4.75
C LYS A 54 -2.48 9.65 5.21
N VAL A 55 -2.27 9.80 6.50
CA VAL A 55 -1.04 10.41 7.03
C VAL A 55 0.15 9.47 6.83
N LEU A 56 0.03 8.20 7.17
CA LEU A 56 1.10 7.21 6.99
C LEU A 56 1.45 6.96 5.52
N SER A 57 0.47 7.04 4.63
CA SER A 57 0.68 6.92 3.19
C SER A 57 1.18 8.21 2.51
N GLY A 58 1.40 9.30 3.27
CA GLY A 58 1.91 10.56 2.74
C GLY A 58 0.91 11.39 1.93
N VAL A 59 -0.39 11.05 1.98
CA VAL A 59 -1.47 11.84 1.33
C VAL A 59 -1.72 13.14 2.09
N HIS A 60 -1.65 13.09 3.42
CA HIS A 60 -1.83 14.26 4.28
C HIS A 60 -0.62 14.44 5.20
N PRO A 61 0.02 15.62 5.24
CA PRO A 61 1.00 15.90 6.27
C PRO A 61 0.32 15.99 7.64
N PRO A 62 0.96 15.52 8.72
CA PRO A 62 0.46 15.73 10.08
C PRO A 62 0.48 17.22 10.44
N THR A 63 -0.35 17.63 11.40
CA THR A 63 -0.31 18.99 11.96
C THR A 63 0.81 19.11 12.99
N SER A 64 0.99 18.07 13.81
CA SER A 64 2.09 17.96 14.78
C SER A 64 2.33 16.49 15.11
N GLY A 65 3.33 16.20 15.96
CA GLY A 65 3.77 14.84 16.26
C GLY A 65 4.86 14.37 15.31
N LYS A 66 5.30 13.13 15.50
CA LYS A 66 6.44 12.57 14.77
C LYS A 66 6.13 11.16 14.25
N ILE A 67 6.67 10.85 13.09
CA ILE A 67 6.63 9.51 12.50
C ILE A 67 8.07 9.07 12.29
N PHE A 68 8.37 7.83 12.67
CA PHE A 68 9.65 7.19 12.44
C PHE A 68 9.43 5.93 11.62
N VAL A 69 10.28 5.71 10.62
CA VAL A 69 10.34 4.48 9.83
C VAL A 69 11.73 3.88 10.02
N GLU A 70 11.81 2.63 10.49
CA GLU A 70 13.08 1.94 10.83
C GLU A 70 13.97 2.79 11.76
N GLY A 71 13.36 3.58 12.66
CA GLY A 71 14.04 4.44 13.64
C GLY A 71 14.51 5.81 13.10
N GLN A 72 14.24 6.13 11.84
CA GLN A 72 14.53 7.44 11.25
C GLN A 72 13.29 8.32 11.24
N GLU A 73 13.38 9.55 11.77
CA GLU A 73 12.27 10.51 11.69
C GLU A 73 12.01 10.89 10.24
N VAL A 74 10.74 10.78 9.82
CA VAL A 74 10.32 11.03 8.44
C VAL A 74 9.19 12.05 8.39
N LYS A 75 9.17 12.84 7.32
CA LYS A 75 8.07 13.75 6.99
C LYS A 75 7.70 13.53 5.53
N PHE A 76 6.51 12.98 5.31
CA PHE A 76 6.03 12.75 3.94
C PHE A 76 5.41 14.03 3.39
N ALA A 77 5.95 14.52 2.28
CA ALA A 77 5.33 15.57 1.48
C ALA A 77 4.49 15.00 0.33
N THR A 78 4.75 13.74 -0.05
CA THR A 78 4.07 13.05 -1.15
C THR A 78 3.92 11.55 -0.85
N PRO A 79 2.89 10.88 -1.42
CA PRO A 79 2.75 9.43 -1.30
C PRO A 79 3.94 8.63 -1.83
N ARG A 80 4.64 9.17 -2.83
CA ARG A 80 5.83 8.53 -3.38
C ARG A 80 6.93 8.35 -2.33
N GLN A 81 7.14 9.34 -1.48
CA GLN A 81 8.14 9.26 -0.41
C GLN A 81 7.82 8.14 0.59
N ALA A 82 6.54 7.95 0.95
CA ALA A 82 6.13 6.83 1.80
C ALA A 82 6.39 5.47 1.10
N THR A 83 6.05 5.37 -0.19
CA THR A 83 6.31 4.17 -0.99
C THR A 83 7.80 3.87 -1.12
N ASP A 84 8.64 4.88 -1.34
CA ASP A 84 10.11 4.73 -1.47
C ASP A 84 10.74 4.24 -0.15
N LEU A 85 10.10 4.50 0.99
CA LEU A 85 10.47 3.95 2.31
C LEU A 85 9.85 2.58 2.61
N GLY A 86 9.15 1.98 1.64
CA GLY A 86 8.57 0.65 1.76
C GLY A 86 7.19 0.61 2.42
N ILE A 87 6.46 1.73 2.50
CA ILE A 87 5.07 1.76 2.96
C ILE A 87 4.16 1.57 1.73
N GLY A 88 3.60 0.38 1.57
CA GLY A 88 2.59 0.07 0.56
C GLY A 88 1.18 0.24 1.13
N THR A 89 0.32 1.00 0.44
CA THR A 89 -1.07 1.20 0.86
C THR A 89 -2.02 0.67 -0.20
N VAL A 90 -2.93 -0.20 0.22
CA VAL A 90 -4.04 -0.70 -0.59
C VAL A 90 -5.31 -0.10 -0.01
N TYR A 91 -5.87 0.86 -0.72
CA TYR A 91 -7.11 1.54 -0.34
C TYR A 91 -8.34 0.68 -0.69
N GLN A 92 -9.48 1.02 -0.10
CA GLN A 92 -10.78 0.43 -0.42
C GLN A 92 -11.08 0.53 -1.94
N ASP A 93 -10.82 1.68 -2.56
CA ASP A 93 -10.71 1.80 -4.01
C ASP A 93 -9.30 1.38 -4.43
N LEU A 94 -9.19 0.20 -5.01
CA LEU A 94 -7.92 -0.44 -5.36
C LEU A 94 -7.09 0.34 -6.41
N ALA A 95 -7.63 1.44 -6.95
CA ALA A 95 -7.02 2.24 -8.01
C ALA A 95 -6.57 1.39 -9.21
N LEU A 96 -7.39 0.40 -9.58
CA LEU A 96 -7.19 -0.46 -10.74
C LEU A 96 -8.08 0.00 -11.90
N ASN A 97 -7.50 0.06 -13.10
CA ASN A 97 -8.25 0.35 -14.31
C ASN A 97 -8.91 -0.94 -14.84
N ALA A 98 -10.23 -1.03 -14.71
CA ALA A 98 -11.02 -2.20 -15.11
C ALA A 98 -10.88 -2.58 -16.58
N LEU A 99 -10.61 -1.61 -17.46
CA LEU A 99 -10.53 -1.80 -18.92
C LEU A 99 -9.13 -2.24 -19.40
N THR A 100 -8.12 -2.16 -18.56
CA THR A 100 -6.77 -2.57 -18.94
C THR A 100 -6.41 -3.94 -18.36
N SER A 101 -5.40 -4.59 -18.95
CA SER A 101 -4.99 -5.93 -18.59
C SER A 101 -4.44 -6.01 -17.16
N VAL A 102 -4.45 -7.22 -16.60
CA VAL A 102 -3.86 -7.53 -15.28
C VAL A 102 -2.41 -7.07 -15.24
N THR A 103 -1.61 -7.45 -16.24
CA THR A 103 -0.20 -7.05 -16.32
C THR A 103 0.00 -5.54 -16.39
N ARG A 104 -0.80 -4.82 -17.16
CA ARG A 104 -0.71 -3.37 -17.24
C ARG A 104 -1.08 -2.69 -15.92
N ASN A 105 -2.06 -3.22 -15.20
CA ASN A 105 -2.38 -2.74 -13.85
C ASN A 105 -1.25 -3.05 -12.85
N PHE A 106 -0.66 -4.23 -12.94
CA PHE A 106 0.45 -4.63 -12.06
C PHE A 106 1.64 -3.68 -12.18
N PHE A 107 2.03 -3.34 -13.42
CA PHE A 107 3.19 -2.49 -13.72
C PHE A 107 2.86 -1.02 -13.95
N LEU A 108 1.64 -0.56 -13.68
CA LEU A 108 1.21 0.81 -13.96
C LEU A 108 2.17 1.84 -13.36
N GLY A 109 2.81 2.65 -14.22
CA GLY A 109 3.80 3.66 -13.84
C GLY A 109 5.20 3.10 -13.50
N ARG A 110 5.41 1.78 -13.65
CA ARG A 110 6.69 1.09 -13.40
C ARG A 110 6.96 0.02 -14.45
N GLU A 111 6.56 0.30 -15.71
CA GLU A 111 6.68 -0.63 -16.83
C GLU A 111 8.13 -0.97 -17.13
N ILE A 112 8.39 -2.26 -17.38
CA ILE A 112 9.70 -2.73 -17.84
C ILE A 112 9.85 -2.35 -19.31
N LYS A 113 10.86 -1.54 -19.63
CA LYS A 113 11.12 -1.03 -20.97
C LYS A 113 12.54 -1.37 -21.42
N LYS A 114 12.71 -1.69 -22.70
CA LYS A 114 14.01 -1.84 -23.34
C LYS A 114 14.24 -0.66 -24.28
N GLY A 115 15.37 0.02 -24.14
CA GLY A 115 15.73 1.20 -24.92
C GLY A 115 15.84 2.48 -24.09
N PRO A 116 16.40 3.57 -24.65
CA PRO A 116 16.69 4.78 -23.92
C PRO A 116 15.43 5.62 -23.65
N GLY A 117 15.28 6.08 -22.40
CA GLY A 117 14.34 7.12 -21.99
C GLY A 117 12.85 6.82 -22.25
N PRO A 118 12.05 7.84 -22.63
CA PRO A 118 10.61 7.71 -22.79
C PRO A 118 10.18 6.85 -24.00
N PHE A 119 11.09 6.66 -24.96
CA PHE A 119 10.84 5.89 -26.20
C PHE A 119 11.11 4.39 -26.05
N GLY A 120 11.40 3.90 -24.86
CA GLY A 120 11.63 2.48 -24.60
C GLY A 120 10.39 1.62 -24.93
N ILE A 121 10.62 0.48 -25.60
CA ILE A 121 9.56 -0.49 -25.93
C ILE A 121 9.25 -1.33 -24.69
N MET A 122 7.96 -1.41 -24.31
CA MET A 122 7.51 -2.24 -23.19
C MET A 122 7.81 -3.72 -23.44
N GLN A 123 8.38 -4.39 -22.43
CA GLN A 123 8.70 -5.81 -22.47
C GLN A 123 7.50 -6.64 -21.98
N MET A 124 6.40 -6.65 -22.74
CA MET A 124 5.15 -7.29 -22.32
C MET A 124 5.30 -8.75 -21.93
N ARG A 125 6.12 -9.52 -22.65
CA ARG A 125 6.34 -10.95 -22.34
C ARG A 125 6.96 -11.16 -20.97
N GLU A 126 7.95 -10.36 -20.63
CA GLU A 126 8.62 -10.39 -19.33
C GLU A 126 7.67 -9.94 -18.22
N MET A 127 6.94 -8.85 -18.43
CA MET A 127 5.94 -8.35 -17.50
C MET A 127 4.82 -9.36 -17.26
N ASN A 128 4.31 -10.03 -18.29
CA ASN A 128 3.31 -11.09 -18.18
C ASN A 128 3.81 -12.25 -17.31
N LYS A 129 5.03 -12.72 -17.57
CA LYS A 129 5.65 -13.79 -16.78
C LYS A 129 5.74 -13.43 -15.30
N ILE A 130 6.28 -12.25 -14.99
CA ILE A 130 6.40 -11.76 -13.60
C ILE A 130 5.03 -11.65 -12.95
N THR A 131 4.03 -11.09 -13.64
CA THR A 131 2.68 -10.95 -13.10
C THR A 131 2.08 -12.30 -12.70
N ILE A 132 2.19 -13.32 -13.56
CA ILE A 132 1.70 -14.67 -13.26
C ILE A 132 2.43 -15.24 -12.04
N GLU A 133 3.77 -15.15 -12.01
CA GLU A 133 4.58 -15.67 -10.91
C GLU A 133 4.26 -14.99 -9.57
N GLU A 134 4.14 -13.67 -9.56
CA GLU A 134 3.87 -12.92 -8.33
C GLU A 134 2.45 -13.15 -7.80
N MET A 135 1.46 -13.25 -8.69
CA MET A 135 0.10 -13.60 -8.29
C MET A 135 -0.01 -15.03 -7.76
N ALA A 136 0.73 -15.98 -8.36
CA ALA A 136 0.78 -17.37 -7.90
C ALA A 136 1.38 -17.50 -6.48
N LYS A 137 2.38 -16.68 -6.11
CA LYS A 137 2.96 -16.67 -4.76
C LYS A 137 1.93 -16.36 -3.66
N ILE A 138 0.87 -15.62 -4.00
CA ILE A 138 -0.21 -15.24 -3.07
C ILE A 138 -1.46 -16.15 -3.27
N GLY A 139 -1.29 -17.25 -4.01
CA GLY A 139 -2.32 -18.27 -4.18
C GLY A 139 -3.36 -17.98 -5.28
N ILE A 140 -3.13 -17.01 -6.17
CA ILE A 140 -4.00 -16.72 -7.32
C ILE A 140 -3.34 -17.14 -8.62
N ASN A 141 -3.90 -18.15 -9.26
CA ASN A 141 -3.48 -18.57 -10.59
C ASN A 141 -4.22 -17.75 -11.65
N ILE A 142 -3.48 -17.02 -12.48
CA ILE A 142 -3.98 -16.28 -13.64
C ILE A 142 -3.66 -17.07 -14.88
N SER A 143 -4.68 -17.46 -15.64
CA SER A 143 -4.52 -18.17 -16.91
C SER A 143 -4.19 -17.23 -18.06
N ASP A 144 -4.73 -16.01 -18.04
CA ASP A 144 -4.53 -14.98 -19.05
C ASP A 144 -4.15 -13.64 -18.40
N PRO A 145 -2.86 -13.26 -18.41
CA PRO A 145 -2.40 -11.99 -17.85
C PRO A 145 -2.83 -10.77 -18.68
N ASP A 146 -3.30 -10.98 -19.90
CA ASP A 146 -3.80 -9.93 -20.79
C ASP A 146 -5.32 -9.69 -20.64
N GLN A 147 -6.04 -10.53 -19.84
CA GLN A 147 -7.45 -10.29 -19.54
C GLN A 147 -7.68 -8.93 -18.86
N PRO A 148 -8.79 -8.24 -19.13
CA PRO A 148 -9.16 -7.01 -18.43
C PRO A 148 -9.38 -7.27 -16.93
N VAL A 149 -8.88 -6.38 -16.06
CA VAL A 149 -9.07 -6.49 -14.59
C VAL A 149 -10.54 -6.47 -14.20
N GLY A 150 -11.41 -5.84 -14.99
CA GLY A 150 -12.85 -5.84 -14.77
C GLY A 150 -13.51 -7.23 -14.77
N THR A 151 -12.89 -8.24 -15.40
CA THR A 151 -13.37 -9.63 -15.41
C THR A 151 -12.99 -10.42 -14.16
N MET A 152 -12.10 -9.90 -13.33
CA MET A 152 -11.64 -10.52 -12.10
C MET A 152 -12.65 -10.36 -10.97
N SER A 153 -12.72 -11.32 -10.06
CA SER A 153 -13.48 -11.19 -8.81
C SER A 153 -12.89 -10.09 -7.91
N GLY A 154 -13.69 -9.60 -6.95
CA GLY A 154 -13.24 -8.61 -5.96
C GLY A 154 -11.97 -9.06 -5.22
N GLY A 155 -11.94 -10.32 -4.75
CA GLY A 155 -10.77 -10.90 -4.08
C GLY A 155 -9.54 -10.98 -4.97
N GLN A 156 -9.71 -11.36 -6.25
CA GLN A 156 -8.60 -11.38 -7.21
C GLN A 156 -8.02 -9.98 -7.46
N ARG A 157 -8.88 -8.97 -7.60
CA ARG A 157 -8.44 -7.58 -7.76
C ARG A 157 -7.69 -7.08 -6.52
N GLN A 158 -8.16 -7.41 -5.33
CA GLN A 158 -7.47 -7.06 -4.09
C GLN A 158 -6.11 -7.74 -4.01
N THR A 159 -6.03 -9.03 -4.32
CA THR A 159 -4.77 -9.78 -4.37
C THR A 159 -3.80 -9.17 -5.39
N LEU A 160 -4.29 -8.72 -6.55
CA LEU A 160 -3.48 -8.01 -7.54
C LEU A 160 -2.84 -6.74 -6.94
N ALA A 161 -3.62 -5.93 -6.23
CA ALA A 161 -3.12 -4.72 -5.58
C ALA A 161 -2.09 -5.01 -4.49
N ILE A 162 -2.31 -6.06 -3.69
CA ILE A 162 -1.38 -6.51 -2.64
C ILE A 162 -0.09 -7.05 -3.28
N SER A 163 -0.19 -7.95 -4.26
CA SER A 163 0.96 -8.53 -4.96
C SER A 163 1.83 -7.46 -5.58
N ARG A 164 1.21 -6.47 -6.24
CA ARG A 164 1.88 -5.31 -6.79
C ARG A 164 2.66 -4.54 -5.72
N ALA A 165 2.04 -4.24 -4.57
CA ALA A 165 2.70 -3.51 -3.50
C ALA A 165 3.94 -4.26 -2.98
N ILE A 166 3.81 -5.57 -2.75
CA ILE A 166 4.90 -6.43 -2.27
C ILE A 166 6.04 -6.50 -3.30
N TYR A 167 5.71 -6.76 -4.56
CA TYR A 167 6.70 -6.85 -5.64
C TYR A 167 7.53 -5.57 -5.77
N PHE A 168 6.91 -4.42 -5.62
CA PHE A 168 7.59 -3.12 -5.68
C PHE A 168 8.23 -2.68 -4.35
N GLY A 169 8.41 -3.60 -3.40
CA GLY A 169 9.27 -3.42 -2.23
C GLY A 169 8.55 -2.93 -0.98
N ALA A 170 7.23 -3.12 -0.86
CA ALA A 170 6.55 -2.82 0.40
C ALA A 170 7.06 -3.74 1.52
N LYS A 171 7.64 -3.14 2.56
CA LYS A 171 8.02 -3.79 3.83
C LYS A 171 6.86 -3.74 4.84
N ILE A 172 6.03 -2.72 4.71
CA ILE A 172 4.86 -2.45 5.53
C ILE A 172 3.68 -2.33 4.59
N LEU A 173 2.65 -3.13 4.84
CA LEU A 173 1.43 -3.13 4.03
C LEU A 173 0.26 -2.60 4.86
N ILE A 174 -0.32 -1.50 4.42
CA ILE A 174 -1.53 -0.93 5.01
C ILE A 174 -2.70 -1.31 4.13
N LEU A 175 -3.70 -1.98 4.73
CA LEU A 175 -4.94 -2.38 4.04
C LEU A 175 -6.10 -1.58 4.64
N ASP A 176 -6.77 -0.76 3.82
CA ASP A 176 -7.95 0.01 4.20
C ASP A 176 -9.21 -0.76 3.81
N GLU A 177 -9.99 -1.24 4.81
CA GLU A 177 -11.22 -2.03 4.66
C GLU A 177 -11.09 -3.23 3.69
N PRO A 178 -10.15 -4.16 3.92
CA PRO A 178 -9.83 -5.21 2.95
C PRO A 178 -11.00 -6.16 2.64
N THR A 179 -12.03 -6.23 3.49
CA THR A 179 -13.17 -7.12 3.31
C THR A 179 -14.34 -6.50 2.55
N SER A 180 -14.30 -5.20 2.27
CA SER A 180 -15.37 -4.50 1.55
C SER A 180 -15.54 -4.99 0.10
N ALA A 181 -14.48 -5.50 -0.51
CA ALA A 181 -14.47 -6.04 -1.88
C ALA A 181 -14.96 -7.51 -1.98
N LEU A 182 -15.25 -8.16 -0.85
CA LEU A 182 -15.68 -9.57 -0.78
C LEU A 182 -17.20 -9.75 -0.69
N LYS A 183 -17.98 -8.68 -0.92
CA LYS A 183 -19.45 -8.74 -0.96
C LYS A 183 -19.96 -9.17 -2.32
#